data_ac55da63ebffa0d27be83ec0fe10453b
#
_entry.id   ac55da63ebffa0d27be83ec0fe10453b
#
_cell.length_a   1.000
_cell.length_b   1.000
_cell.length_c   1.000
_cell.angle_alpha   90.00
_cell.angle_beta   90.00
_cell.angle_gamma   90.00
#
_symmetry.space_group_name_H-M   'P 1'
#
loop_
_entity.id
_entity.type
_entity.pdbx_description
1 polymer ?
#
loop_
_entity_poly.entity_id
_entity_poly.type
_entity_poly.pdbx_seq_one_letter_code
_entity_poly.pdbx_strand_id
1 'polypeptide(L)'
;MNNSKTLVRHPLAWAALACLTATTLPAQAVRTTTESGTEIDFSSTISFGVQVRLGRPLRDTISNDNGGNVPTGAALGSLLNGPGNDGAANPDFNFLNGDDGNLNFKRGDITSAALKGTHEFGLKTTDGWRALARATWVVDGRAGHTRRTDLSSDAERIAVRNFTMLDAWVSKDFKWLDNRTATVRLGNQVLSWGEDIFFIGGINQINAFDLRKLHTPGTQVKEILRPAPMLSLNTGISDSLSAEAYYQIRWNAFRFDPVGTFFSGADVVGAGQRPAYIPSSVLSGFGLCTPPTPCGDIGAGIQPGINVVGFEADKLPPKGRQLGLALRFKPRGADTEYALYYERYHDKLPFTTLFTDPAYLAQNVAGIGYYNEYGRDKNLFGASFNTKAGPVAIGGEISYRPRDSVAIDGSVPFTGPFSIFEPTRADANGRITVRGYVEEKKIQAHLTALYFTEVNSPAGALVKALGAAEGTLLAEVAVTHYPNLKVGAIPYLIFPSYESPTKTSIGYAFEFDLSYPRVWGSDWNLTQVTVFTHDLKGISPNTLPFVKGRKSLFLGLNFDNSSVWKAQFGYAAFFGGGLSNIMRDRDNFSASLSYSF
;
A
#
# COMPACT_ATOMS: atom_id res chain seq x y z
N MET A 1 35.43 24.43 -34.33
CA MET A 1 35.01 23.11 -34.83
C MET A 1 35.87 22.06 -34.15
N ASN A 2 35.40 21.50 -33.08
CA ASN A 2 35.92 20.25 -32.51
C ASN A 2 34.89 19.75 -31.52
N ASN A 3 34.10 18.78 -31.95
CA ASN A 3 33.15 18.05 -31.12
C ASN A 3 33.90 16.96 -30.33
N SER A 4 34.21 17.22 -29.08
CA SER A 4 34.62 16.19 -28.14
C SER A 4 33.36 15.61 -27.47
N LYS A 5 32.87 14.50 -27.99
CA LYS A 5 31.88 13.66 -27.29
C LYS A 5 32.57 13.03 -26.09
N THR A 6 32.33 13.58 -24.91
CA THR A 6 32.71 12.97 -23.64
C THR A 6 31.84 11.73 -23.44
N LEU A 7 32.44 10.55 -23.50
CA LEU A 7 31.85 9.28 -23.08
C LEU A 7 31.55 9.37 -21.59
N VAL A 8 30.27 9.57 -21.26
CA VAL A 8 29.77 9.41 -19.90
C VAL A 8 29.83 7.91 -19.58
N ARG A 9 30.86 7.49 -18.87
CA ARG A 9 31.00 6.13 -18.34
C ARG A 9 29.89 5.89 -17.34
N HIS A 10 29.01 4.94 -17.60
CA HIS A 10 27.87 4.59 -16.78
C HIS A 10 28.31 4.09 -15.39
N PRO A 11 27.98 4.77 -14.29
CA PRO A 11 28.35 4.33 -12.94
C PRO A 11 27.69 3.00 -12.52
N LEU A 12 26.61 2.58 -13.21
CA LEU A 12 25.92 1.31 -12.96
C LEU A 12 26.72 0.06 -13.35
N ALA A 13 27.58 0.15 -14.37
CA ALA A 13 28.45 -0.96 -14.76
C ALA A 13 29.50 -1.26 -13.68
N TRP A 14 29.98 -0.24 -12.99
CA TRP A 14 30.94 -0.39 -11.90
C TRP A 14 30.31 -0.87 -10.60
N ALA A 15 29.05 -0.50 -10.31
CA ALA A 15 28.32 -1.02 -9.16
C ALA A 15 27.99 -2.51 -9.31
N ALA A 16 27.61 -2.96 -10.51
CA ALA A 16 27.39 -4.38 -10.81
C ALA A 16 28.71 -5.18 -10.74
N LEU A 17 29.82 -4.60 -11.22
CA LEU A 17 31.14 -5.23 -11.15
C LEU A 17 31.67 -5.28 -9.71
N ALA A 18 31.41 -4.28 -8.90
CA ALA A 18 31.77 -4.26 -7.48
C ALA A 18 31.02 -5.32 -6.66
N CYS A 19 29.78 -5.62 -7.01
CA CYS A 19 29.04 -6.74 -6.40
C CYS A 19 29.61 -8.11 -6.81
N LEU A 20 30.16 -8.23 -8.02
CA LEU A 20 30.78 -9.47 -8.52
C LEU A 20 32.18 -9.71 -7.98
N THR A 21 32.91 -8.67 -7.58
CA THR A 21 34.28 -8.79 -7.02
C THR A 21 34.32 -8.95 -5.49
N ALA A 22 33.18 -8.78 -4.81
CA ALA A 22 33.06 -9.03 -3.36
C ALA A 22 33.08 -10.53 -2.97
N THR A 23 33.38 -11.43 -3.90
CA THR A 23 33.26 -12.89 -3.74
C THR A 23 34.37 -13.58 -2.94
N THR A 24 35.29 -12.85 -2.30
CA THR A 24 36.44 -13.47 -1.61
C THR A 24 36.42 -13.35 -0.09
N LEU A 25 35.43 -12.72 0.52
CA LEU A 25 35.25 -12.77 1.96
C LEU A 25 34.15 -13.79 2.29
N PRO A 26 34.40 -14.76 3.21
CA PRO A 26 33.32 -15.59 3.71
C PRO A 26 32.38 -14.69 4.52
N ALA A 27 31.38 -14.17 3.85
CA ALA A 27 30.37 -13.36 4.48
C ALA A 27 29.43 -14.32 5.23
N GLN A 28 29.63 -14.44 6.52
CA GLN A 28 28.72 -15.13 7.42
C GLN A 28 28.07 -14.09 8.31
N ALA A 29 26.77 -14.26 8.56
CA ALA A 29 26.10 -13.51 9.63
C ALA A 29 26.96 -13.66 10.90
N VAL A 30 27.37 -12.54 11.47
CA VAL A 30 28.22 -12.56 12.66
C VAL A 30 27.32 -12.90 13.84
N ARG A 31 27.38 -14.15 14.27
CA ARG A 31 26.77 -14.57 15.52
C ARG A 31 27.87 -14.84 16.54
N THR A 32 27.85 -14.15 17.63
CA THR A 32 28.80 -14.33 18.72
C THR A 32 28.08 -14.42 20.06
N THR A 33 28.66 -15.20 20.98
CA THR A 33 28.20 -15.28 22.36
C THR A 33 29.33 -14.81 23.26
N THR A 34 29.07 -13.81 24.06
CA THR A 34 30.07 -13.30 25.02
C THR A 34 30.28 -14.30 26.17
N GLU A 35 31.32 -14.11 26.96
CA GLU A 35 31.58 -14.93 28.17
C GLU A 35 30.41 -14.86 29.17
N SER A 36 29.66 -13.74 29.21
CA SER A 36 28.45 -13.59 30.02
C SER A 36 27.20 -14.28 29.45
N GLY A 37 27.32 -14.98 28.31
CA GLY A 37 26.21 -15.65 27.62
C GLY A 37 25.31 -14.73 26.82
N THR A 38 25.71 -13.47 26.55
CA THR A 38 24.97 -12.56 25.70
C THR A 38 25.16 -12.92 24.23
N GLU A 39 24.08 -13.22 23.54
CA GLU A 39 24.04 -13.49 22.10
C GLU A 39 23.96 -12.16 21.33
N ILE A 40 24.84 -11.98 20.35
CA ILE A 40 24.85 -10.83 19.45
C ILE A 40 24.79 -11.37 18.03
N ASP A 41 23.80 -10.91 17.27
CA ASP A 41 23.60 -11.26 15.87
C ASP A 41 23.70 -10.00 15.00
N PHE A 42 24.51 -10.05 13.96
CA PHE A 42 24.54 -9.01 12.92
C PHE A 42 24.41 -9.68 11.56
N SER A 43 23.45 -9.23 10.77
CA SER A 43 23.25 -9.71 9.41
C SER A 43 22.98 -8.56 8.45
N SER A 44 23.40 -8.76 7.20
CA SER A 44 23.23 -7.80 6.14
C SER A 44 22.75 -8.52 4.88
N THR A 45 21.85 -7.85 4.13
CA THR A 45 21.45 -8.28 2.80
C THR A 45 21.63 -7.13 1.85
N ILE A 46 22.41 -7.34 0.79
CA ILE A 46 22.56 -6.39 -0.33
C ILE A 46 21.79 -6.98 -1.51
N SER A 47 20.97 -6.18 -2.15
CA SER A 47 20.14 -6.60 -3.29
C SER A 47 20.28 -5.61 -4.44
N PHE A 48 20.37 -6.14 -5.65
CA PHE A 48 20.22 -5.35 -6.87
C PHE A 48 19.01 -5.86 -7.63
N GLY A 49 18.13 -4.96 -8.08
CA GLY A 49 16.92 -5.34 -8.78
C GLY A 49 16.57 -4.38 -9.91
N VAL A 50 15.96 -4.91 -10.95
CA VAL A 50 15.50 -4.18 -12.13
C VAL A 50 14.04 -4.48 -12.38
N GLN A 51 13.27 -3.47 -12.76
CA GLN A 51 11.87 -3.61 -13.18
C GLN A 51 11.67 -2.94 -14.54
N VAL A 52 10.88 -3.60 -15.39
CA VAL A 52 10.58 -3.14 -16.76
C VAL A 52 9.06 -3.13 -16.96
N ARG A 53 8.54 -2.03 -17.50
CA ARG A 53 7.14 -1.95 -17.92
C ARG A 53 6.88 -2.80 -19.17
N LEU A 54 5.87 -3.67 -19.12
CA LEU A 54 5.47 -4.52 -20.26
C LEU A 54 4.20 -4.00 -20.97
N GLY A 55 3.26 -3.43 -20.19
CA GLY A 55 2.03 -2.83 -20.72
C GLY A 55 2.27 -1.52 -21.45
N ARG A 56 1.51 -1.23 -22.51
CA ARG A 56 1.46 0.12 -23.09
C ARG A 56 0.50 0.97 -22.25
N PRO A 57 0.77 2.29 -22.07
CA PRO A 57 -0.23 3.20 -21.53
C PRO A 57 -1.54 3.09 -22.33
N LEU A 58 -2.65 2.85 -21.64
CA LEU A 58 -3.97 2.79 -22.26
C LEU A 58 -4.54 4.22 -22.35
N ARG A 59 -5.08 4.58 -23.51
CA ARG A 59 -5.60 5.96 -23.73
C ARG A 59 -6.79 6.30 -22.85
N ASP A 60 -7.54 5.32 -22.39
CA ASP A 60 -8.68 5.49 -21.50
C ASP A 60 -8.30 5.50 -19.99
N THR A 61 -6.99 5.47 -19.68
CA THR A 61 -6.42 5.78 -18.36
C THR A 61 -5.57 7.05 -18.37
N ILE A 62 -5.71 7.86 -19.39
CA ILE A 62 -4.99 9.12 -19.61
C ILE A 62 -6.02 10.21 -19.86
N SER A 63 -5.83 11.38 -19.26
CA SER A 63 -6.69 12.55 -19.51
C SER A 63 -6.74 12.93 -20.99
N ASN A 64 -7.88 13.46 -21.43
CA ASN A 64 -8.07 13.96 -22.78
C ASN A 64 -7.12 15.12 -23.09
N ASP A 65 -6.83 15.97 -22.12
CA ASP A 65 -5.86 17.06 -22.24
C ASP A 65 -4.43 16.54 -22.44
N ASN A 66 -4.17 15.29 -22.05
CA ASN A 66 -2.89 14.58 -22.21
C ASN A 66 -2.89 13.59 -23.39
N GLY A 67 -3.89 13.69 -24.29
CA GLY A 67 -4.01 12.84 -25.48
C GLY A 67 -4.70 11.49 -25.24
N GLY A 68 -5.40 11.36 -24.12
CA GLY A 68 -6.26 10.22 -23.81
C GLY A 68 -7.57 10.20 -24.61
N ASN A 69 -8.48 9.34 -24.18
CA ASN A 69 -9.85 9.26 -24.72
C ASN A 69 -10.86 8.82 -23.64
N VAL A 70 -10.74 9.42 -22.47
CA VAL A 70 -11.61 9.15 -21.33
C VAL A 70 -13.03 9.64 -21.66
N PRO A 71 -14.09 8.89 -21.30
CA PRO A 71 -15.46 9.33 -21.49
C PRO A 71 -15.77 10.60 -20.69
N THR A 72 -16.33 11.63 -21.33
CA THR A 72 -16.66 12.93 -20.69
C THR A 72 -18.14 13.33 -20.81
N GLY A 73 -18.90 12.68 -21.67
CA GLY A 73 -20.20 13.14 -22.12
C GLY A 73 -21.34 13.18 -21.10
N ALA A 74 -21.24 12.46 -20.00
CA ALA A 74 -22.28 12.46 -18.96
C ALA A 74 -21.98 13.42 -17.79
N ALA A 75 -20.77 13.92 -17.70
CA ALA A 75 -20.25 14.54 -16.50
C ALA A 75 -20.83 15.92 -16.19
N LEU A 76 -21.01 16.80 -17.18
CA LEU A 76 -21.49 18.16 -16.93
C LEU A 76 -22.98 18.19 -16.55
N GLY A 77 -23.80 17.37 -17.20
CA GLY A 77 -25.24 17.29 -16.91
C GLY A 77 -25.51 16.76 -15.49
N SER A 78 -24.68 15.86 -15.01
CA SER A 78 -24.85 15.27 -13.68
C SER A 78 -24.17 16.08 -12.58
N LEU A 79 -23.14 16.87 -12.87
CA LEU A 79 -22.63 17.89 -11.94
C LEU A 79 -23.71 18.90 -11.55
N LEU A 80 -24.68 19.17 -12.46
CA LEU A 80 -25.77 20.10 -12.24
C LEU A 80 -26.98 19.48 -11.53
N ASN A 81 -27.08 18.16 -11.43
CA ASN A 81 -28.32 17.46 -11.01
C ASN A 81 -28.38 17.04 -9.53
N GLY A 82 -27.42 17.48 -8.68
CA GLY A 82 -27.51 17.27 -7.22
C GLY A 82 -26.93 15.96 -6.68
N PRO A 83 -27.15 15.62 -5.40
CA PRO A 83 -26.55 14.49 -4.74
C PRO A 83 -27.11 13.17 -5.27
N GLY A 84 -26.26 12.23 -5.55
CA GLY A 84 -26.59 10.94 -6.13
C GLY A 84 -25.78 10.71 -7.40
N ASN A 85 -24.50 10.68 -7.21
CA ASN A 85 -23.48 10.78 -8.25
C ASN A 85 -23.32 9.56 -9.16
N ASP A 86 -24.32 8.71 -9.31
CA ASP A 86 -24.21 7.56 -10.20
C ASP A 86 -23.90 8.04 -11.64
N GLY A 87 -22.63 7.95 -12.02
CA GLY A 87 -22.12 8.42 -13.30
C GLY A 87 -21.78 9.91 -13.39
N ALA A 88 -21.75 10.64 -12.28
CA ALA A 88 -21.56 12.08 -12.23
C ALA A 88 -20.12 12.56 -12.26
N ALA A 89 -19.16 11.76 -11.81
CA ALA A 89 -17.77 12.20 -11.82
C ALA A 89 -17.26 12.30 -13.26
N ASN A 90 -16.52 13.37 -13.51
CA ASN A 90 -15.77 13.49 -14.74
C ASN A 90 -14.48 12.66 -14.63
N PRO A 91 -14.37 11.48 -15.29
CA PRO A 91 -13.17 10.67 -15.26
C PRO A 91 -11.93 11.45 -15.68
N ASP A 92 -12.08 12.40 -16.60
CA ASP A 92 -11.00 13.22 -17.11
C ASP A 92 -10.35 14.08 -16.02
N PHE A 93 -11.14 14.62 -15.07
CA PHE A 93 -10.61 15.33 -13.92
C PHE A 93 -9.69 14.45 -13.07
N ASN A 94 -10.11 13.22 -12.82
CA ASN A 94 -9.33 12.29 -12.01
C ASN A 94 -8.07 11.82 -12.72
N PHE A 95 -8.14 11.55 -14.02
CA PHE A 95 -6.97 11.14 -14.79
C PHE A 95 -5.99 12.27 -15.02
N LEU A 96 -6.44 13.52 -15.25
CA LEU A 96 -5.54 14.66 -15.33
C LEU A 96 -4.70 14.86 -14.07
N ASN A 97 -5.23 14.43 -12.92
CA ASN A 97 -4.58 14.51 -11.61
C ASN A 97 -4.05 13.14 -11.12
N GLY A 98 -3.75 12.22 -12.03
CA GLY A 98 -3.30 10.88 -11.67
C GLY A 98 -2.60 10.11 -12.80
N ASP A 99 -2.40 10.68 -13.99
CA ASP A 99 -1.82 9.97 -15.12
C ASP A 99 -0.31 10.18 -15.31
N ASP A 100 0.35 11.02 -14.50
CA ASP A 100 1.78 11.27 -14.61
C ASP A 100 2.64 10.01 -14.52
N GLY A 101 2.38 9.17 -13.53
CA GLY A 101 3.08 7.90 -13.41
C GLY A 101 2.88 7.00 -14.64
N ASN A 102 1.74 7.13 -15.32
CA ASN A 102 1.47 6.41 -16.55
C ASN A 102 2.25 6.98 -17.73
N LEU A 103 2.26 8.29 -17.87
CA LEU A 103 2.86 9.01 -19.00
C LEU A 103 4.38 9.08 -18.91
N ASN A 104 4.95 9.00 -17.71
CA ASN A 104 6.38 9.05 -17.48
C ASN A 104 7.13 7.82 -17.98
N PHE A 105 6.44 6.70 -18.19
CA PHE A 105 7.06 5.44 -18.64
C PHE A 105 6.27 4.83 -19.79
N LYS A 106 6.93 4.45 -20.86
CA LYS A 106 6.34 3.68 -21.97
C LYS A 106 6.68 2.20 -21.86
N ARG A 107 6.06 1.39 -22.69
CA ARG A 107 6.39 -0.04 -22.83
C ARG A 107 7.87 -0.24 -23.11
N GLY A 108 8.52 -1.12 -22.35
CA GLY A 108 9.94 -1.44 -22.43
C GLY A 108 10.85 -0.52 -21.62
N ASP A 109 10.33 0.54 -21.00
CA ASP A 109 11.16 1.37 -20.13
C ASP A 109 11.50 0.65 -18.82
N ILE A 110 12.73 0.85 -18.36
CA ILE A 110 13.15 0.43 -17.04
C ILE A 110 12.59 1.44 -16.03
N THR A 111 11.66 0.98 -15.19
CA THR A 111 10.94 1.80 -14.20
C THR A 111 11.68 1.88 -12.88
N SER A 112 12.57 0.91 -12.60
CA SER A 112 13.41 0.86 -11.41
C SER A 112 14.69 0.09 -11.72
N ALA A 113 15.83 0.56 -11.23
CA ALA A 113 17.10 -0.16 -11.17
C ALA A 113 17.73 0.18 -9.81
N ALA A 114 17.36 -0.60 -8.81
CA ALA A 114 17.60 -0.31 -7.41
C ALA A 114 18.74 -1.15 -6.84
N LEU A 115 19.72 -0.49 -6.24
CA LEU A 115 20.67 -1.09 -5.29
C LEU A 115 20.15 -0.81 -3.88
N LYS A 116 20.04 -1.86 -3.06
CA LYS A 116 19.43 -1.78 -1.74
C LYS A 116 20.26 -2.56 -0.71
N GLY A 117 20.30 -2.06 0.52
CA GLY A 117 20.87 -2.76 1.66
C GLY A 117 19.90 -2.80 2.82
N THR A 118 19.83 -3.95 3.51
CA THR A 118 19.08 -4.13 4.75
C THR A 118 20.02 -4.71 5.78
N HIS A 119 20.11 -4.06 6.93
CA HIS A 119 21.01 -4.40 8.02
C HIS A 119 20.23 -4.63 9.29
N GLU A 120 20.56 -5.70 10.00
CA GLU A 120 19.90 -6.08 11.25
C GLU A 120 20.93 -6.34 12.34
N PHE A 121 20.69 -5.78 13.50
CA PHE A 121 21.45 -6.02 14.71
C PHE A 121 20.51 -6.53 15.79
N GLY A 122 20.77 -7.73 16.29
CA GLY A 122 20.05 -8.40 17.38
C GLY A 122 20.92 -8.56 18.61
N LEU A 123 20.33 -8.41 19.78
CA LEU A 123 20.96 -8.69 21.06
C LEU A 123 20.00 -9.45 21.96
N LYS A 124 20.51 -10.49 22.67
CA LYS A 124 19.74 -11.23 23.65
C LYS A 124 20.65 -11.61 24.83
N THR A 125 20.24 -11.21 26.03
CA THR A 125 20.98 -11.50 27.26
C THR A 125 20.38 -12.68 28.04
N THR A 126 21.14 -13.28 28.90
CA THR A 126 20.71 -14.40 29.75
C THR A 126 19.67 -14.00 30.80
N ASP A 127 19.63 -12.72 31.17
CA ASP A 127 18.70 -12.19 32.17
C ASP A 127 17.38 -11.68 31.54
N GLY A 128 17.15 -11.94 30.23
CA GLY A 128 15.88 -11.71 29.55
C GLY A 128 15.74 -10.36 28.83
N TRP A 129 16.83 -9.58 28.63
CA TRP A 129 16.80 -8.44 27.74
C TRP A 129 16.95 -8.90 26.28
N ARG A 130 16.23 -8.23 25.38
CA ARG A 130 16.39 -8.35 23.93
C ARG A 130 16.34 -6.98 23.29
N ALA A 131 17.11 -6.78 22.24
CA ALA A 131 17.06 -5.59 21.41
C ALA A 131 17.14 -5.98 19.92
N LEU A 132 16.50 -5.21 19.07
CA LEU A 132 16.59 -5.31 17.62
C LEU A 132 16.70 -3.90 17.03
N ALA A 133 17.68 -3.72 16.14
CA ALA A 133 17.76 -2.57 15.28
C ALA A 133 17.81 -3.05 13.81
N ARG A 134 16.91 -2.55 12.96
CA ARG A 134 16.85 -2.87 11.54
C ARG A 134 16.73 -1.59 10.73
N ALA A 135 17.59 -1.43 9.74
CA ALA A 135 17.56 -0.31 8.82
C ALA A 135 17.69 -0.79 7.38
N THR A 136 17.10 -0.04 6.46
CA THR A 136 17.23 -0.29 5.03
C THR A 136 17.51 1.02 4.29
N TRP A 137 18.31 0.92 3.24
CA TRP A 137 18.56 2.00 2.31
C TRP A 137 18.37 1.53 0.87
N VAL A 138 18.05 2.45 -0.02
CA VAL A 138 17.89 2.21 -1.46
C VAL A 138 18.48 3.38 -2.24
N VAL A 139 19.14 3.05 -3.34
CA VAL A 139 19.52 3.98 -4.40
C VAL A 139 19.00 3.42 -5.72
N ASP A 140 18.07 4.12 -6.35
CA ASP A 140 17.45 3.72 -7.62
C ASP A 140 17.95 4.62 -8.74
N GLY A 141 18.71 4.06 -9.68
CA GLY A 141 19.30 4.79 -10.80
C GLY A 141 18.31 5.07 -11.94
N ARG A 142 17.07 4.60 -11.87
CA ARG A 142 16.08 4.75 -12.97
C ARG A 142 14.76 5.39 -12.55
N ALA A 143 14.32 5.24 -11.32
CA ALA A 143 13.02 5.75 -10.87
C ALA A 143 12.82 7.26 -11.06
N GLY A 144 13.91 8.05 -11.04
CA GLY A 144 13.88 9.49 -11.29
C GLY A 144 14.04 9.91 -12.77
N HIS A 145 14.20 8.95 -13.70
CA HIS A 145 14.33 9.26 -15.14
C HIS A 145 12.96 9.20 -15.80
N THR A 146 12.18 10.19 -15.54
CA THR A 146 10.82 10.37 -16.06
C THR A 146 10.87 11.04 -17.45
N ARG A 147 9.76 10.90 -18.22
CA ARG A 147 9.68 11.40 -19.59
C ARG A 147 8.98 12.75 -19.73
N ARG A 148 7.94 12.94 -18.92
CA ARG A 148 6.99 14.05 -19.08
C ARG A 148 7.09 15.06 -17.96
N THR A 149 7.08 14.58 -16.73
CA THR A 149 7.09 15.41 -15.53
C THR A 149 8.23 14.98 -14.62
N ASP A 150 9.08 15.93 -14.24
CA ASP A 150 10.17 15.66 -13.30
C ASP A 150 9.62 15.34 -11.90
N LEU A 151 10.32 14.49 -11.18
CA LEU A 151 10.02 14.25 -9.78
C LEU A 151 10.38 15.49 -8.95
N SER A 152 9.53 15.84 -7.99
CA SER A 152 9.89 16.84 -6.99
C SER A 152 10.99 16.30 -6.04
N SER A 153 11.67 17.20 -5.33
CA SER A 153 12.71 16.81 -4.35
C SER A 153 12.19 15.85 -3.28
N ASP A 154 10.91 15.97 -2.89
CA ASP A 154 10.28 15.08 -1.92
C ASP A 154 10.01 13.70 -2.50
N ALA A 155 9.59 13.63 -3.77
CA ALA A 155 9.42 12.38 -4.50
C ALA A 155 10.77 11.68 -4.72
N GLU A 156 11.81 12.41 -5.13
CA GLU A 156 13.17 11.87 -5.31
C GLU A 156 13.75 11.28 -4.02
N ARG A 157 13.56 11.98 -2.89
CA ARG A 157 14.02 11.51 -1.57
C ARG A 157 13.41 10.17 -1.16
N ILE A 158 12.24 9.82 -1.67
CA ILE A 158 11.57 8.54 -1.42
C ILE A 158 11.87 7.52 -2.52
N ALA A 159 11.81 7.94 -3.79
CA ALA A 159 11.90 7.05 -4.94
C ALA A 159 13.34 6.72 -5.34
N VAL A 160 14.24 7.70 -5.27
CA VAL A 160 15.61 7.61 -5.82
C VAL A 160 16.64 7.31 -4.74
N ARG A 161 16.55 7.98 -3.58
CA ARG A 161 17.49 7.78 -2.46
C ARG A 161 16.75 7.82 -1.14
N ASN A 162 16.64 6.68 -0.51
CA ASN A 162 15.91 6.59 0.73
C ASN A 162 16.70 5.80 1.79
N PHE A 163 16.67 6.29 3.02
CA PHE A 163 17.08 5.56 4.21
C PHE A 163 15.89 5.48 5.16
N THR A 164 15.62 4.28 5.68
CA THR A 164 14.52 4.07 6.62
C THR A 164 15.00 3.22 7.79
N MET A 165 14.91 3.77 9.00
CA MET A 165 14.94 2.95 10.20
C MET A 165 13.62 2.19 10.28
N LEU A 166 13.69 0.86 10.27
CA LEU A 166 12.56 -0.04 10.45
C LEU A 166 12.37 -0.31 11.94
N ASP A 167 12.65 -1.53 12.40
CA ASP A 167 12.59 -1.85 13.81
C ASP A 167 13.73 -1.20 14.60
N ALA A 168 13.43 -0.70 15.78
CA ALA A 168 14.41 -0.20 16.74
C ALA A 168 13.77 -0.28 18.13
N TRP A 169 13.89 -1.41 18.79
CA TRP A 169 13.24 -1.66 20.07
C TRP A 169 14.09 -2.42 21.04
N VAL A 170 13.74 -2.28 22.32
CA VAL A 170 14.26 -3.06 23.43
C VAL A 170 13.10 -3.74 24.15
N SER A 171 13.30 -4.97 24.62
CA SER A 171 12.32 -5.68 25.43
C SER A 171 12.96 -6.37 26.63
N LYS A 172 12.12 -6.58 27.64
CA LYS A 172 12.50 -7.29 28.86
C LYS A 172 11.45 -8.34 29.18
N ASP A 173 11.92 -9.56 29.40
CA ASP A 173 11.11 -10.63 29.96
C ASP A 173 11.23 -10.62 31.48
N PHE A 174 10.13 -10.77 32.19
CA PHE A 174 10.10 -10.90 33.63
C PHE A 174 9.03 -11.89 34.09
N LYS A 175 9.19 -12.40 35.27
CA LYS A 175 8.23 -13.31 35.90
C LYS A 175 7.26 -12.52 36.77
N TRP A 176 5.98 -12.83 36.67
CA TRP A 176 4.94 -12.25 37.48
C TRP A 176 3.88 -13.31 37.83
N LEU A 177 2.65 -13.05 37.86
CA LEU A 177 1.51 -13.90 38.21
C LEU A 177 1.81 -15.40 38.01
N ASP A 178 1.85 -16.19 39.11
CA ASP A 178 2.14 -17.64 39.12
C ASP A 178 3.41 -18.03 38.33
N ASN A 179 4.47 -17.21 38.42
CA ASN A 179 5.73 -17.41 37.70
C ASN A 179 5.60 -17.38 36.15
N ARG A 180 4.52 -16.82 35.61
CA ARG A 180 4.32 -16.66 34.15
C ARG A 180 5.22 -15.56 33.59
N THR A 181 5.55 -15.71 32.32
CA THR A 181 6.37 -14.71 31.63
C THR A 181 5.52 -13.57 31.12
N ALA A 182 5.93 -12.36 31.42
CA ALA A 182 5.47 -11.14 30.76
C ALA A 182 6.63 -10.50 30.00
N THR A 183 6.36 -10.03 28.79
CA THR A 183 7.32 -9.31 27.94
C THR A 183 6.82 -7.90 27.74
N VAL A 184 7.63 -6.93 28.15
CA VAL A 184 7.41 -5.50 27.80
C VAL A 184 8.39 -5.12 26.70
N ARG A 185 7.92 -4.45 25.66
CA ARG A 185 8.75 -3.96 24.55
C ARG A 185 8.48 -2.49 24.30
N LEU A 186 9.55 -1.71 24.13
CA LEU A 186 9.50 -0.26 23.84
C LEU A 186 10.35 0.04 22.60
N GLY A 187 9.81 0.82 21.68
CA GLY A 187 10.52 1.30 20.49
C GLY A 187 9.73 1.13 19.21
N ASN A 188 10.38 1.34 18.08
CA ASN A 188 9.82 1.10 16.74
C ASN A 188 9.63 -0.39 16.53
N GLN A 189 8.38 -0.81 16.36
CA GLN A 189 8.03 -2.22 16.21
C GLN A 189 6.77 -2.38 15.36
N VAL A 190 6.59 -3.57 14.82
CA VAL A 190 5.39 -4.05 14.14
C VAL A 190 4.67 -5.01 15.08
N LEU A 191 3.36 -4.91 15.16
CA LEU A 191 2.50 -5.90 15.82
C LEU A 191 1.53 -6.47 14.78
N SER A 192 1.29 -7.78 14.81
CA SER A 192 0.37 -8.44 13.90
C SER A 192 -0.77 -9.08 14.70
N TRP A 193 -1.97 -8.57 14.50
CA TRP A 193 -3.22 -9.08 15.08
C TRP A 193 -4.18 -9.47 13.98
N GLY A 194 -5.05 -10.46 14.25
CA GLY A 194 -6.00 -10.95 13.27
C GLY A 194 -5.47 -12.08 12.41
N GLU A 195 -6.25 -12.47 11.40
CA GLU A 195 -6.01 -13.61 10.52
C GLU A 195 -6.02 -13.20 9.03
N ASP A 196 -6.08 -11.89 8.72
CA ASP A 196 -6.02 -11.35 7.36
C ASP A 196 -4.62 -11.52 6.74
N ILE A 197 -4.57 -11.80 5.43
CA ILE A 197 -3.31 -12.08 4.73
C ILE A 197 -3.14 -11.17 3.51
N PHE A 198 -4.12 -11.19 2.59
CA PHE A 198 -4.05 -10.47 1.31
C PHE A 198 -4.86 -9.17 1.30
N PHE A 199 -5.98 -9.14 2.02
CA PHE A 199 -6.91 -8.01 1.98
C PHE A 199 -6.81 -7.14 3.22
N ILE A 200 -6.50 -5.87 3.02
CA ILE A 200 -6.47 -4.87 4.08
C ILE A 200 -7.87 -4.56 4.62
N GLY A 201 -7.92 -4.07 5.83
CA GLY A 201 -9.17 -3.59 6.45
C GLY A 201 -9.80 -4.57 7.43
N GLY A 202 -9.11 -5.66 7.77
CA GLY A 202 -9.41 -6.57 8.87
C GLY A 202 -9.12 -5.98 10.25
N ILE A 203 -8.75 -6.84 11.20
CA ILE A 203 -8.41 -6.42 12.58
C ILE A 203 -7.11 -5.61 12.59
N ASN A 204 -6.13 -5.93 11.73
CA ASN A 204 -4.81 -5.30 11.74
C ASN A 204 -4.85 -3.84 11.24
N GLN A 205 -5.20 -2.89 12.12
CA GLN A 205 -5.13 -1.46 11.85
C GLN A 205 -3.89 -0.79 12.48
N ILE A 206 -3.04 -1.57 13.13
CA ILE A 206 -1.88 -1.09 13.90
C ILE A 206 -0.80 -0.55 12.98
N ASN A 207 -0.49 -1.29 11.91
CA ASN A 207 0.66 -1.03 11.05
C ASN A 207 0.28 -0.18 9.83
N ALA A 208 1.19 0.69 9.41
CA ALA A 208 1.11 1.34 8.12
C ALA A 208 1.96 0.58 7.09
N PHE A 209 1.61 0.70 5.81
CA PHE A 209 2.33 0.08 4.69
C PHE A 209 3.18 1.10 3.93
N ASP A 210 4.28 0.63 3.34
CA ASP A 210 5.11 1.37 2.39
C ASP A 210 4.93 0.76 0.99
N LEU A 211 4.05 1.34 0.18
CA LEU A 211 3.72 0.83 -1.16
C LEU A 211 4.90 0.98 -2.11
N ARG A 212 5.73 2.03 -1.95
CA ARG A 212 6.94 2.17 -2.76
C ARG A 212 7.90 0.99 -2.56
N LYS A 213 8.05 0.52 -1.31
CA LYS A 213 8.86 -0.67 -1.04
C LYS A 213 8.23 -1.94 -1.60
N LEU A 214 6.90 -2.09 -1.49
CA LEU A 214 6.18 -3.21 -2.11
C LEU A 214 6.49 -3.32 -3.61
N HIS A 215 6.61 -2.19 -4.31
CA HIS A 215 6.86 -2.11 -5.75
C HIS A 215 8.36 -2.04 -6.12
N THR A 216 9.28 -2.07 -5.16
CA THR A 216 10.73 -2.05 -5.42
C THR A 216 11.27 -3.48 -5.54
N PRO A 217 11.93 -3.86 -6.65
CA PRO A 217 12.49 -5.20 -6.82
C PRO A 217 13.48 -5.57 -5.72
N GLY A 218 13.45 -6.83 -5.27
CA GLY A 218 14.32 -7.34 -4.21
C GLY A 218 13.93 -6.90 -2.80
N THR A 219 12.73 -6.33 -2.60
CA THR A 219 12.22 -6.00 -1.27
C THR A 219 11.75 -7.25 -0.54
N GLN A 220 12.09 -7.35 0.75
CA GLN A 220 11.61 -8.40 1.62
C GLN A 220 10.30 -7.98 2.29
N VAL A 221 9.40 -8.92 2.59
CA VAL A 221 8.09 -8.65 3.22
C VAL A 221 8.23 -7.85 4.53
N LYS A 222 9.24 -8.14 5.34
CA LYS A 222 9.54 -7.43 6.60
C LYS A 222 9.85 -5.93 6.44
N GLU A 223 10.11 -5.46 5.22
CA GLU A 223 10.41 -4.06 4.93
C GLU A 223 9.18 -3.25 4.51
N ILE A 224 8.09 -3.92 4.14
CA ILE A 224 6.86 -3.29 3.61
C ILE A 224 6.07 -2.64 4.74
N LEU A 225 6.00 -3.30 5.91
CA LEU A 225 5.36 -2.73 7.08
C LEU A 225 6.22 -1.62 7.68
N ARG A 226 5.59 -0.51 8.05
CA ARG A 226 6.23 0.64 8.67
C ARG A 226 6.11 0.55 10.18
N PRO A 227 7.18 0.16 10.91
CA PRO A 227 7.15 0.13 12.36
C PRO A 227 6.82 1.49 12.95
N ALA A 228 6.14 1.48 14.09
CA ALA A 228 5.81 2.69 14.83
C ALA A 228 6.37 2.64 16.25
N PRO A 229 6.77 3.79 16.84
CA PRO A 229 7.16 3.84 18.24
C PRO A 229 5.96 3.50 19.12
N MET A 230 6.08 2.42 19.90
CA MET A 230 5.04 1.99 20.82
C MET A 230 5.62 1.27 22.03
N LEU A 231 4.84 1.26 23.10
CA LEU A 231 5.00 0.37 24.24
C LEU A 231 4.04 -0.80 24.04
N SER A 232 4.52 -2.03 24.13
CA SER A 232 3.68 -3.23 24.07
C SER A 232 3.97 -4.16 25.26
N LEU A 233 2.92 -4.87 25.65
CA LEU A 233 2.96 -5.90 26.70
C LEU A 233 2.34 -7.17 26.11
N ASN A 234 2.99 -8.30 26.34
CA ASN A 234 2.45 -9.63 26.09
C ASN A 234 2.62 -10.47 27.34
N THR A 235 1.58 -11.19 27.77
CA THR A 235 1.63 -11.98 29.00
C THR A 235 0.63 -13.13 29.03
N GLY A 236 1.05 -14.25 29.62
CA GLY A 236 0.14 -15.32 30.04
C GLY A 236 -0.63 -14.90 31.31
N ILE A 237 -1.96 -15.08 31.30
CA ILE A 237 -2.85 -14.88 32.47
C ILE A 237 -3.13 -16.23 33.12
N SER A 238 -3.42 -17.26 32.33
CA SER A 238 -3.62 -18.63 32.77
C SER A 238 -3.01 -19.60 31.74
N ASP A 239 -3.16 -20.93 31.95
CA ASP A 239 -2.68 -21.93 30.98
C ASP A 239 -3.43 -21.86 29.64
N SER A 240 -4.61 -21.26 29.65
CA SER A 240 -5.47 -21.17 28.47
C SER A 240 -5.74 -19.73 28.03
N LEU A 241 -5.26 -18.72 28.77
CA LEU A 241 -5.56 -17.31 28.51
C LEU A 241 -4.28 -16.50 28.49
N SER A 242 -4.10 -15.71 27.44
CA SER A 242 -3.04 -14.69 27.32
C SER A 242 -3.64 -13.33 26.94
N ALA A 243 -2.88 -12.27 27.21
CA ALA A 243 -3.25 -10.91 26.86
C ALA A 243 -2.09 -10.20 26.18
N GLU A 244 -2.43 -9.39 25.20
CA GLU A 244 -1.53 -8.43 24.56
C GLU A 244 -2.14 -7.04 24.65
N ALA A 245 -1.29 -6.02 24.88
CA ALA A 245 -1.71 -4.63 24.87
C ALA A 245 -0.63 -3.77 24.22
N TYR A 246 -1.03 -2.68 23.57
CA TYR A 246 -0.09 -1.69 23.10
C TYR A 246 -0.61 -0.26 23.30
N TYR A 247 0.35 0.67 23.37
CA TYR A 247 0.11 2.11 23.26
C TYR A 247 1.10 2.69 22.25
N GLN A 248 0.57 3.20 21.12
CA GLN A 248 1.37 3.79 20.06
C GLN A 248 1.67 5.25 20.37
N ILE A 249 2.95 5.58 20.47
CA ILE A 249 3.44 6.91 20.88
C ILE A 249 3.36 7.90 19.71
N ARG A 250 3.59 7.42 18.48
CA ARG A 250 3.56 8.25 17.28
C ARG A 250 2.83 7.54 16.14
N TRP A 251 1.89 8.26 15.53
CA TRP A 251 1.15 7.82 14.36
C TRP A 251 2.01 7.83 13.08
N ASN A 252 1.75 6.88 12.18
CA ASN A 252 2.33 6.79 10.84
C ASN A 252 1.20 6.67 9.79
N ALA A 253 1.30 7.42 8.69
CA ALA A 253 0.47 7.19 7.51
C ALA A 253 0.99 6.04 6.64
N PHE A 254 0.17 5.51 5.73
CA PHE A 254 0.65 4.76 4.58
C PHE A 254 1.60 5.65 3.77
N ARG A 255 2.61 5.03 3.17
CA ARG A 255 3.47 5.69 2.19
C ARG A 255 3.08 5.20 0.81
N PHE A 256 2.53 6.10 0.01
CA PHE A 256 2.20 5.84 -1.38
C PHE A 256 3.47 5.85 -2.25
N ASP A 257 3.33 5.33 -3.47
CA ASP A 257 4.32 5.57 -4.51
C ASP A 257 4.42 7.07 -4.77
N PRO A 258 5.62 7.66 -4.78
CA PRO A 258 5.78 9.10 -5.00
C PRO A 258 5.21 9.53 -6.35
N VAL A 259 4.63 10.74 -6.37
CA VAL A 259 4.00 11.32 -7.57
C VAL A 259 4.96 11.29 -8.75
N GLY A 260 4.46 10.83 -9.89
CA GLY A 260 5.22 10.68 -11.14
C GLY A 260 6.03 9.39 -11.27
N THR A 261 6.12 8.55 -10.23
CA THR A 261 6.74 7.22 -10.34
C THR A 261 5.79 6.21 -10.99
N PHE A 262 6.30 5.09 -11.48
CA PHE A 262 5.56 4.15 -12.32
C PHE A 262 4.22 3.66 -11.73
N PHE A 263 4.13 3.44 -10.44
CA PHE A 263 2.91 3.00 -9.76
C PHE A 263 2.09 4.13 -9.14
N SER A 264 2.50 5.39 -9.28
CA SER A 264 1.69 6.53 -8.84
C SER A 264 0.37 6.56 -9.62
N GLY A 265 -0.74 6.62 -8.90
CA GLY A 265 -2.10 6.72 -9.46
C GLY A 265 -2.84 7.99 -9.03
N ALA A 266 -2.15 8.91 -8.32
CA ALA A 266 -2.68 10.21 -7.92
C ALA A 266 -1.52 11.21 -7.77
N ASP A 267 -1.73 12.45 -8.22
CA ASP A 267 -0.72 13.52 -8.18
C ASP A 267 -0.95 14.47 -6.99
N VAL A 268 -2.06 14.28 -6.30
CA VAL A 268 -2.53 15.13 -5.19
C VAL A 268 -2.33 14.52 -3.81
N VAL A 269 -1.67 13.36 -3.72
CA VAL A 269 -1.48 12.62 -2.45
C VAL A 269 -0.07 12.09 -2.34
N GLY A 270 0.54 12.23 -1.16
CA GLY A 270 1.82 11.61 -0.83
C GLY A 270 3.02 12.47 -1.18
N ALA A 271 4.20 11.82 -1.23
CA ALA A 271 5.45 12.53 -1.53
C ALA A 271 5.44 13.05 -2.96
N GLY A 272 5.68 14.36 -3.10
CA GLY A 272 5.64 15.03 -4.39
C GLY A 272 4.26 15.53 -4.81
N GLN A 273 3.27 15.52 -3.87
CA GLN A 273 1.96 16.10 -4.17
C GLN A 273 2.10 17.52 -4.72
N ARG A 274 1.21 17.88 -5.64
CA ARG A 274 1.25 19.12 -6.39
C ARG A 274 -0.17 19.68 -6.58
N PRO A 275 -0.31 20.93 -7.09
CA PRO A 275 -1.63 21.47 -7.44
C PRO A 275 -2.41 20.47 -8.30
N ALA A 276 -3.71 20.40 -8.07
CA ALA A 276 -4.61 19.72 -9.01
C ALA A 276 -4.99 20.66 -10.15
N TYR A 277 -5.47 20.09 -11.24
CA TYR A 277 -5.85 20.85 -12.43
C TYR A 277 -7.27 20.50 -12.86
N ILE A 278 -8.02 21.54 -13.26
CA ILE A 278 -9.37 21.39 -13.83
C ILE A 278 -9.22 21.18 -15.33
N PRO A 279 -9.71 20.06 -15.91
CA PRO A 279 -9.52 19.76 -17.33
C PRO A 279 -10.37 20.63 -18.24
N SER A 280 -9.95 20.73 -19.51
CA SER A 280 -10.70 21.41 -20.57
C SER A 280 -12.11 20.87 -20.72
N SER A 281 -12.33 19.57 -20.53
CA SER A 281 -13.64 18.92 -20.59
C SER A 281 -14.65 19.45 -19.56
N VAL A 282 -14.18 20.05 -18.46
CA VAL A 282 -15.02 20.74 -17.46
C VAL A 282 -15.16 22.20 -17.82
N LEU A 283 -14.07 22.92 -18.07
CA LEU A 283 -14.03 24.37 -18.19
C LEU A 283 -14.57 24.88 -19.55
N SER A 284 -14.52 24.08 -20.61
CA SER A 284 -15.09 24.44 -21.92
C SER A 284 -16.60 24.67 -21.86
N GLY A 285 -17.31 24.00 -20.94
CA GLY A 285 -18.73 24.27 -20.69
C GLY A 285 -19.02 25.69 -20.18
N PHE A 286 -18.00 26.37 -19.66
CA PHE A 286 -18.05 27.76 -19.19
C PHE A 286 -17.38 28.74 -20.19
N GLY A 287 -17.04 28.27 -21.40
CA GLY A 287 -16.35 29.08 -22.40
C GLY A 287 -14.86 29.30 -22.15
N LEU A 288 -14.28 28.54 -21.19
CA LEU A 288 -12.85 28.58 -20.83
C LEU A 288 -12.13 27.37 -21.43
N CYS A 289 -10.81 27.45 -21.55
CA CYS A 289 -9.99 26.32 -22.02
C CYS A 289 -10.40 25.77 -23.38
N THR A 290 -10.89 26.64 -24.26
CA THR A 290 -11.26 26.29 -25.63
C THR A 290 -10.10 26.55 -26.60
N PRO A 291 -9.99 25.82 -27.74
CA PRO A 291 -8.97 26.11 -28.73
C PRO A 291 -8.97 27.60 -29.17
N PRO A 292 -7.80 28.23 -29.32
CA PRO A 292 -6.43 27.66 -29.32
C PRO A 292 -5.75 27.56 -27.95
N THR A 293 -6.43 27.81 -26.84
CA THR A 293 -5.89 27.84 -25.47
C THR A 293 -6.44 26.69 -24.62
N PRO A 294 -6.02 25.41 -24.86
CA PRO A 294 -6.47 24.30 -24.05
C PRO A 294 -5.89 24.39 -22.61
N CYS A 295 -6.59 23.82 -21.64
CA CYS A 295 -6.05 23.58 -20.31
C CYS A 295 -5.29 22.24 -20.23
N GLY A 296 -4.52 22.06 -19.18
CA GLY A 296 -3.76 20.85 -18.89
C GLY A 296 -2.94 21.02 -17.62
N ASP A 297 -2.06 20.08 -17.34
CA ASP A 297 -1.23 20.02 -16.13
C ASP A 297 0.26 20.26 -16.39
N ILE A 298 0.65 20.54 -17.63
CA ILE A 298 2.02 20.90 -18.03
C ILE A 298 2.08 22.08 -18.98
N GLY A 299 3.22 22.77 -18.95
CA GLY A 299 3.56 23.83 -19.92
C GLY A 299 2.49 24.87 -20.11
N ALA A 300 2.12 25.17 -21.37
CA ALA A 300 1.10 26.16 -21.72
C ALA A 300 -0.33 25.75 -21.30
N GLY A 301 -0.56 24.48 -20.95
CA GLY A 301 -1.83 24.02 -20.42
C GLY A 301 -2.08 24.45 -18.97
N ILE A 302 -1.04 24.80 -18.23
CA ILE A 302 -1.18 25.40 -16.89
C ILE A 302 -1.54 26.86 -17.04
N GLN A 303 -2.78 27.23 -16.70
CA GLN A 303 -3.31 28.58 -16.82
C GLN A 303 -3.68 29.13 -15.43
N PRO A 304 -2.78 29.89 -14.78
CA PRO A 304 -3.06 30.54 -13.50
C PRO A 304 -4.30 31.46 -13.60
N GLY A 305 -5.14 31.43 -12.58
CA GLY A 305 -6.44 32.13 -12.58
C GLY A 305 -7.55 31.35 -13.27
N ILE A 306 -7.27 30.23 -13.94
CA ILE A 306 -8.26 29.45 -14.68
C ILE A 306 -8.37 28.02 -14.15
N ASN A 307 -7.30 27.20 -14.25
CA ASN A 307 -7.41 25.76 -14.00
C ASN A 307 -6.54 25.20 -12.87
N VAL A 308 -5.80 26.03 -12.14
CA VAL A 308 -4.89 25.55 -11.08
C VAL A 308 -5.61 25.45 -9.74
N VAL A 309 -5.77 24.26 -9.20
CA VAL A 309 -6.34 24.01 -7.88
C VAL A 309 -5.21 23.91 -6.87
N GLY A 310 -5.02 24.97 -6.08
CA GLY A 310 -3.97 25.02 -5.06
C GLY A 310 -4.21 24.07 -3.90
N PHE A 311 -3.18 23.87 -3.05
CA PHE A 311 -3.30 23.00 -1.89
C PHE A 311 -2.64 23.58 -0.64
N GLU A 312 -3.13 23.16 0.50
CA GLU A 312 -2.59 23.47 1.81
C GLU A 312 -1.86 22.24 2.39
N ALA A 313 -1.10 22.48 3.47
CA ALA A 313 -0.45 21.40 4.21
C ALA A 313 -1.47 20.38 4.76
N ASP A 314 -1.14 19.11 4.68
CA ASP A 314 -1.98 18.02 5.19
C ASP A 314 -2.29 18.17 6.68
N LYS A 315 -3.53 17.90 7.08
CA LYS A 315 -3.99 17.94 8.48
C LYS A 315 -3.81 16.59 9.14
N LEU A 316 -2.65 16.41 9.76
CA LEU A 316 -2.28 15.15 10.42
C LEU A 316 -3.08 14.92 11.72
N PRO A 317 -3.33 13.65 12.11
CA PRO A 317 -3.89 13.32 13.42
C PRO A 317 -2.92 13.62 14.58
N PRO A 318 -3.41 13.62 15.83
CA PRO A 318 -2.55 13.64 17.00
C PRO A 318 -1.53 12.50 16.98
N LYS A 319 -0.33 12.74 17.51
CA LYS A 319 0.74 11.72 17.51
C LYS A 319 0.38 10.48 18.33
N GLY A 320 -0.25 10.64 19.49
CA GLY A 320 -0.67 9.57 20.40
C GLY A 320 -2.14 9.16 20.25
N ARG A 321 -2.73 8.63 21.33
CA ARG A 321 -4.13 8.18 21.45
C ARG A 321 -4.47 6.91 20.67
N GLN A 322 -3.48 6.15 20.25
CA GLN A 322 -3.69 4.86 19.63
C GLN A 322 -3.29 3.77 20.61
N LEU A 323 -4.18 2.84 20.87
CA LEU A 323 -3.97 1.74 21.80
C LEU A 323 -4.82 0.54 21.40
N GLY A 324 -4.44 -0.62 21.89
CA GLY A 324 -5.22 -1.83 21.68
C GLY A 324 -5.03 -2.84 22.80
N LEU A 325 -5.99 -3.73 22.89
CA LEU A 325 -6.01 -4.89 23.79
C LEU A 325 -6.48 -6.10 22.99
N ALA A 326 -5.74 -7.21 23.12
CA ALA A 326 -6.12 -8.53 22.62
C ALA A 326 -6.16 -9.54 23.78
N LEU A 327 -7.18 -10.36 23.82
CA LEU A 327 -7.31 -11.49 24.72
C LEU A 327 -7.39 -12.75 23.88
N ARG A 328 -6.47 -13.70 24.10
CA ARG A 328 -6.39 -14.98 23.38
C ARG A 328 -6.72 -16.11 24.33
N PHE A 329 -7.66 -16.95 23.90
CA PHE A 329 -8.11 -18.10 24.67
C PHE A 329 -7.94 -19.39 23.88
N LYS A 330 -7.12 -20.31 24.40
CA LYS A 330 -6.94 -21.66 23.86
C LYS A 330 -7.34 -22.67 24.91
N PRO A 331 -8.50 -23.35 24.77
CA PRO A 331 -8.92 -24.40 25.71
C PRO A 331 -7.87 -25.50 25.80
N ARG A 332 -7.70 -26.09 26.98
CA ARG A 332 -6.77 -27.22 27.16
C ARG A 332 -7.17 -28.40 26.27
N GLY A 333 -6.22 -28.92 25.50
CA GLY A 333 -6.44 -30.04 24.59
C GLY A 333 -7.19 -29.70 23.30
N ALA A 334 -7.55 -28.43 23.07
CA ALA A 334 -8.12 -27.98 21.81
C ALA A 334 -7.05 -27.50 20.82
N ASP A 335 -7.27 -27.75 19.54
CA ASP A 335 -6.46 -27.18 18.45
C ASP A 335 -6.85 -25.74 18.12
N THR A 336 -8.03 -25.31 18.56
CA THR A 336 -8.59 -23.99 18.25
C THR A 336 -8.18 -22.96 19.29
N GLU A 337 -7.65 -21.83 18.83
CA GLU A 337 -7.46 -20.61 19.59
C GLU A 337 -8.51 -19.58 19.15
N TYR A 338 -9.09 -18.87 20.10
CA TYR A 338 -10.01 -17.75 19.90
C TYR A 338 -9.37 -16.47 20.40
N ALA A 339 -9.67 -15.34 19.76
CA ALA A 339 -9.23 -14.06 20.28
C ALA A 339 -10.30 -12.98 20.16
N LEU A 340 -10.24 -12.02 21.09
CA LEU A 340 -11.06 -10.81 21.09
C LEU A 340 -10.14 -9.61 21.08
N TYR A 341 -10.51 -8.57 20.31
CA TYR A 341 -9.70 -7.39 20.10
C TYR A 341 -10.49 -6.12 20.31
N TYR A 342 -9.82 -5.14 20.88
CA TYR A 342 -10.23 -3.75 20.87
C TYR A 342 -9.08 -2.89 20.40
N GLU A 343 -9.32 -2.00 19.44
CA GLU A 343 -8.36 -1.01 19.00
C GLU A 343 -8.97 0.39 18.95
N ARG A 344 -8.18 1.38 19.36
CA ARG A 344 -8.40 2.79 19.06
C ARG A 344 -7.24 3.29 18.23
N TYR A 345 -7.55 3.81 17.04
CA TYR A 345 -6.54 4.19 16.05
C TYR A 345 -6.95 5.44 15.27
N HIS A 346 -6.05 5.97 14.48
CA HIS A 346 -6.31 6.98 13.44
C HIS A 346 -6.13 6.34 12.08
N ASP A 347 -6.97 6.74 11.10
CA ASP A 347 -6.86 6.25 9.74
C ASP A 347 -5.45 6.51 9.20
N LYS A 348 -4.97 5.60 8.37
CA LYS A 348 -3.63 5.67 7.78
C LYS A 348 -3.66 6.08 6.31
N LEU A 349 -4.85 6.07 5.70
CA LEU A 349 -5.14 6.61 4.38
C LEU A 349 -5.69 8.02 4.50
N PRO A 350 -5.26 8.94 3.61
CA PRO A 350 -5.77 10.31 3.59
C PRO A 350 -7.13 10.41 2.90
N PHE A 351 -7.86 11.46 3.22
CA PHE A 351 -9.08 11.89 2.57
C PHE A 351 -8.89 13.32 2.08
N THR A 352 -9.14 13.56 0.79
CA THR A 352 -8.99 14.89 0.20
C THR A 352 -10.18 15.75 0.55
N THR A 353 -9.96 16.77 1.33
CA THR A 353 -10.94 17.80 1.69
C THR A 353 -10.83 18.96 0.73
N LEU A 354 -11.94 19.26 0.06
CA LEU A 354 -12.05 20.37 -0.88
C LEU A 354 -12.62 21.61 -0.20
N PHE A 355 -12.21 22.77 -0.67
CA PHE A 355 -12.77 24.05 -0.24
C PHE A 355 -12.82 25.05 -1.40
N THR A 356 -13.68 26.06 -1.29
CA THR A 356 -13.58 27.30 -2.05
C THR A 356 -13.16 28.43 -1.12
N ASP A 357 -12.32 29.32 -1.60
CA ASP A 357 -11.80 30.45 -0.85
C ASP A 357 -11.54 31.62 -1.80
N PRO A 358 -12.04 32.84 -1.50
CA PRO A 358 -11.75 34.03 -2.33
C PRO A 358 -10.26 34.27 -2.58
N ALA A 359 -9.38 33.88 -1.64
CA ALA A 359 -7.93 33.98 -1.79
C ALA A 359 -7.35 33.08 -2.90
N TYR A 360 -8.10 32.05 -3.34
CA TYR A 360 -7.70 31.12 -4.41
C TYR A 360 -8.22 31.52 -5.79
N LEU A 361 -8.99 32.60 -5.92
CA LEU A 361 -9.49 33.09 -7.23
C LEU A 361 -8.35 33.49 -8.19
N ALA A 362 -7.17 33.82 -7.67
CA ALA A 362 -5.98 34.04 -8.49
C ALA A 362 -5.40 32.75 -9.10
N GLN A 363 -5.81 31.58 -8.61
CA GLN A 363 -5.33 30.28 -9.07
C GLN A 363 -6.32 29.60 -10.03
N ASN A 364 -7.61 29.71 -9.75
CA ASN A 364 -8.68 29.23 -10.63
C ASN A 364 -9.96 30.05 -10.46
N VAL A 365 -10.81 30.01 -11.50
CA VAL A 365 -12.04 30.80 -11.60
C VAL A 365 -13.08 30.53 -10.50
N ALA A 366 -12.99 29.37 -9.83
CA ALA A 366 -13.94 28.99 -8.79
C ALA A 366 -13.35 29.11 -7.37
N GLY A 367 -12.09 29.55 -7.24
CA GLY A 367 -11.41 29.65 -5.93
C GLY A 367 -11.25 28.32 -5.21
N ILE A 368 -11.17 27.20 -5.95
CA ILE A 368 -11.06 25.85 -5.37
C ILE A 368 -9.64 25.59 -4.89
N GLY A 369 -9.54 25.00 -3.70
CA GLY A 369 -8.32 24.46 -3.15
C GLY A 369 -8.59 23.13 -2.43
N TYR A 370 -7.53 22.43 -2.01
CA TYR A 370 -7.63 21.19 -1.26
C TYR A 370 -6.55 21.04 -0.20
N TYR A 371 -6.78 20.13 0.72
CA TYR A 371 -5.78 19.52 1.61
C TYR A 371 -6.18 18.09 1.93
N ASN A 372 -5.21 17.26 2.34
CA ASN A 372 -5.51 15.92 2.80
C ASN A 372 -5.64 15.89 4.33
N GLU A 373 -6.60 15.12 4.83
CA GLU A 373 -6.79 14.88 6.25
C GLU A 373 -7.04 13.39 6.52
N TYR A 374 -6.98 12.99 7.79
CA TYR A 374 -7.12 11.60 8.21
C TYR A 374 -8.21 11.49 9.26
N GLY A 375 -9.00 10.41 9.21
CA GLY A 375 -9.98 10.11 10.24
C GLY A 375 -9.32 9.86 11.59
N ARG A 376 -9.93 10.41 12.65
CA ARG A 376 -9.34 10.42 13.99
C ARG A 376 -10.19 9.63 14.97
N ASP A 377 -9.52 9.04 15.98
CA ASP A 377 -10.15 8.40 17.14
C ASP A 377 -11.20 7.34 16.73
N LYS A 378 -10.83 6.46 15.80
CA LYS A 378 -11.64 5.34 15.36
C LYS A 378 -11.56 4.20 16.38
N ASN A 379 -12.66 3.49 16.56
CA ASN A 379 -12.71 2.28 17.39
C ASN A 379 -12.96 1.06 16.50
N LEU A 380 -12.31 -0.04 16.82
CA LEU A 380 -12.51 -1.34 16.22
C LEU A 380 -12.74 -2.37 17.33
N PHE A 381 -13.71 -3.23 17.13
CA PHE A 381 -13.95 -4.44 17.90
C PHE A 381 -13.79 -5.63 16.97
N GLY A 382 -12.98 -6.61 17.37
CA GLY A 382 -12.68 -7.78 16.57
C GLY A 382 -12.80 -9.08 17.33
N ALA A 383 -13.06 -10.14 16.59
CA ALA A 383 -12.95 -11.51 17.07
C ALA A 383 -12.30 -12.37 16.00
N SER A 384 -11.45 -13.31 16.40
CA SER A 384 -10.85 -14.27 15.48
C SER A 384 -10.82 -15.68 16.08
N PHE A 385 -10.62 -16.63 15.20
CA PHE A 385 -10.23 -17.99 15.56
C PHE A 385 -9.13 -18.50 14.63
N ASN A 386 -8.32 -19.38 15.14
CA ASN A 386 -7.33 -20.14 14.39
C ASN A 386 -7.40 -21.60 14.82
N THR A 387 -7.47 -22.52 13.86
CA THR A 387 -7.62 -23.94 14.13
C THR A 387 -6.93 -24.80 13.09
N LYS A 388 -6.70 -26.06 13.42
CA LYS A 388 -6.20 -27.06 12.49
C LYS A 388 -7.30 -28.09 12.20
N ALA A 389 -7.61 -28.31 10.92
CA ALA A 389 -8.56 -29.28 10.44
C ALA A 389 -7.84 -30.29 9.52
N GLY A 390 -7.32 -31.38 10.10
CA GLY A 390 -6.45 -32.30 9.37
C GLY A 390 -5.17 -31.63 8.85
N PRO A 391 -4.89 -31.65 7.54
CA PRO A 391 -3.70 -31.00 6.96
C PRO A 391 -3.88 -29.51 6.69
N VAL A 392 -5.06 -28.93 6.99
CA VAL A 392 -5.38 -27.54 6.70
C VAL A 392 -5.37 -26.71 7.98
N ALA A 393 -4.60 -25.61 8.01
CA ALA A 393 -4.76 -24.59 9.03
C ALA A 393 -5.80 -23.58 8.52
N ILE A 394 -6.77 -23.25 9.36
CA ILE A 394 -7.90 -22.36 9.03
C ILE A 394 -7.92 -21.21 10.01
N GLY A 395 -7.87 -19.99 9.51
CA GLY A 395 -8.06 -18.77 10.27
C GLY A 395 -9.35 -18.06 9.86
N GLY A 396 -9.99 -17.39 10.80
CA GLY A 396 -11.13 -16.56 10.49
C GLY A 396 -11.23 -15.38 11.42
N GLU A 397 -11.65 -14.25 10.90
CA GLU A 397 -11.84 -13.04 11.70
C GLU A 397 -13.06 -12.25 11.27
N ILE A 398 -13.58 -11.49 12.20
CA ILE A 398 -14.61 -10.48 11.97
C ILE A 398 -14.25 -9.21 12.73
N SER A 399 -14.38 -8.06 12.08
CA SER A 399 -14.17 -6.75 12.68
C SER A 399 -15.37 -5.85 12.50
N TYR A 400 -15.67 -5.04 13.51
CA TYR A 400 -16.73 -4.03 13.51
C TYR A 400 -16.15 -2.66 13.84
N ARG A 401 -16.45 -1.69 12.98
CA ARG A 401 -16.09 -0.27 13.17
C ARG A 401 -17.38 0.55 13.20
N PRO A 402 -17.71 1.19 14.33
CA PRO A 402 -18.90 2.02 14.43
C PRO A 402 -18.81 3.32 13.62
N ARG A 403 -17.58 3.78 13.29
CA ARG A 403 -17.31 5.05 12.60
C ARG A 403 -16.11 4.90 11.66
N ASP A 404 -16.23 4.10 10.59
CA ASP A 404 -15.24 4.00 9.53
C ASP A 404 -15.32 5.24 8.63
N SER A 405 -14.19 5.77 8.16
CA SER A 405 -14.18 6.93 7.27
C SER A 405 -14.45 6.52 5.84
N VAL A 406 -15.43 7.17 5.21
CA VAL A 406 -15.81 6.95 3.82
C VAL A 406 -15.68 8.26 3.06
N ALA A 407 -14.82 8.26 2.04
CA ALA A 407 -14.54 9.42 1.21
C ALA A 407 -15.80 9.90 0.48
N ILE A 408 -15.93 11.22 0.39
CA ILE A 408 -16.96 11.89 -0.40
C ILE A 408 -16.31 12.72 -1.50
N ASP A 409 -17.08 13.02 -2.54
CA ASP A 409 -16.73 13.95 -3.61
C ASP A 409 -17.44 15.28 -3.38
N GLY A 410 -16.79 16.18 -2.65
CA GLY A 410 -17.34 17.47 -2.29
C GLY A 410 -17.41 18.47 -3.44
N SER A 411 -16.78 18.17 -4.60
CA SER A 411 -16.80 19.05 -5.78
C SER A 411 -18.01 18.82 -6.68
N VAL A 412 -18.65 17.66 -6.56
CA VAL A 412 -19.71 17.24 -7.48
C VAL A 412 -21.07 17.91 -7.22
N PRO A 413 -21.61 17.94 -5.98
CA PRO A 413 -22.85 18.65 -5.72
C PRO A 413 -22.65 20.18 -5.83
N PHE A 414 -23.43 20.85 -6.66
CA PHE A 414 -23.41 22.32 -6.75
C PHE A 414 -24.21 23.01 -5.66
N THR A 415 -25.08 22.28 -4.98
CA THR A 415 -25.92 22.78 -3.89
C THR A 415 -25.98 21.79 -2.73
N GLY A 416 -26.38 22.26 -1.56
CA GLY A 416 -26.63 21.44 -0.38
C GLY A 416 -25.40 21.17 0.49
N PRO A 417 -25.54 20.29 1.51
CA PRO A 417 -24.59 20.18 2.61
C PRO A 417 -23.23 19.58 2.23
N PHE A 418 -23.11 19.00 1.06
CA PHE A 418 -21.88 18.40 0.55
C PHE A 418 -21.26 19.19 -0.60
N SER A 419 -21.74 20.43 -0.85
CA SER A 419 -21.21 21.29 -1.93
C SER A 419 -20.22 22.30 -1.40
N ILE A 420 -19.08 22.43 -2.10
CA ILE A 420 -18.12 23.54 -1.90
C ILE A 420 -18.63 24.84 -2.55
N PHE A 421 -19.76 24.81 -3.25
CA PHE A 421 -20.38 25.96 -3.94
C PHE A 421 -21.64 26.48 -3.22
N GLU A 422 -21.98 25.97 -2.04
CA GLU A 422 -23.17 26.37 -1.27
C GLU A 422 -22.88 27.63 -0.45
N PRO A 423 -23.33 28.82 -0.84
CA PRO A 423 -22.95 30.09 -0.21
C PRO A 423 -23.37 30.20 1.26
N THR A 424 -24.45 29.53 1.64
CA THR A 424 -24.98 29.56 3.03
C THR A 424 -24.01 28.89 4.04
N ARG A 425 -22.99 28.19 3.56
CA ARG A 425 -21.97 27.51 4.36
C ARG A 425 -20.67 28.31 4.49
N ALA A 426 -20.57 29.45 3.86
CA ALA A 426 -19.37 30.28 3.92
C ALA A 426 -19.10 30.74 5.36
N ASP A 427 -17.85 30.66 5.79
CA ASP A 427 -17.39 31.29 7.02
C ASP A 427 -17.31 32.82 6.87
N ALA A 428 -16.86 33.49 7.93
CA ALA A 428 -16.75 34.96 7.95
C ALA A 428 -15.80 35.53 6.87
N ASN A 429 -14.91 34.70 6.30
CA ASN A 429 -13.96 35.07 5.25
C ASN A 429 -14.46 34.68 3.85
N GLY A 430 -15.65 34.10 3.76
CA GLY A 430 -16.21 33.62 2.50
C GLY A 430 -15.71 32.22 2.08
N ARG A 431 -14.94 31.54 2.94
CA ARG A 431 -14.45 30.18 2.67
C ARG A 431 -15.52 29.14 2.98
N ILE A 432 -15.71 28.21 2.05
CA ILE A 432 -16.58 27.04 2.22
C ILE A 432 -15.69 25.80 2.23
N THR A 433 -15.81 24.98 3.27
CA THR A 433 -15.04 23.74 3.38
C THR A 433 -15.98 22.55 3.50
N VAL A 434 -15.76 21.53 2.69
CA VAL A 434 -16.45 20.24 2.75
C VAL A 434 -15.45 19.18 3.12
N ARG A 435 -15.62 18.62 4.32
CA ARG A 435 -14.75 17.54 4.83
C ARG A 435 -14.71 16.38 3.84
N GLY A 436 -13.53 15.86 3.56
CA GLY A 436 -13.30 14.83 2.54
C GLY A 436 -13.89 13.45 2.86
N TYR A 437 -14.52 13.26 4.03
CA TYR A 437 -15.13 11.99 4.41
C TYR A 437 -16.31 12.17 5.36
N VAL A 438 -17.20 11.19 5.34
CA VAL A 438 -18.24 10.94 6.35
C VAL A 438 -17.89 9.68 7.14
N GLU A 439 -18.62 9.44 8.23
CA GLU A 439 -18.41 8.26 9.08
C GLU A 439 -19.57 7.27 8.94
N GLU A 440 -19.25 6.02 8.61
CA GLU A 440 -20.21 4.95 8.39
C GLU A 440 -19.88 3.72 9.26
N LYS A 441 -20.87 2.91 9.58
CA LYS A 441 -20.66 1.61 10.22
C LYS A 441 -20.09 0.62 9.21
N LYS A 442 -19.06 -0.13 9.60
CA LYS A 442 -18.43 -1.15 8.76
C LYS A 442 -18.30 -2.47 9.52
N ILE A 443 -18.60 -3.55 8.85
CA ILE A 443 -18.29 -4.92 9.24
C ILE A 443 -17.41 -5.51 8.14
N GLN A 444 -16.33 -6.17 8.54
CA GLN A 444 -15.49 -6.89 7.60
C GLN A 444 -15.14 -8.25 8.17
N ALA A 445 -15.21 -9.30 7.34
CA ALA A 445 -14.89 -10.66 7.74
C ALA A 445 -13.91 -11.27 6.73
N HIS A 446 -13.00 -12.10 7.24
CA HIS A 446 -12.00 -12.83 6.49
C HIS A 446 -12.04 -14.31 6.89
N LEU A 447 -11.82 -15.17 5.91
CA LEU A 447 -11.59 -16.60 6.12
C LEU A 447 -10.34 -16.98 5.34
N THR A 448 -9.36 -17.55 6.02
CA THR A 448 -8.07 -17.94 5.47
C THR A 448 -7.85 -19.44 5.60
N ALA A 449 -7.13 -20.02 4.68
CA ALA A 449 -6.75 -21.43 4.70
C ALA A 449 -5.30 -21.59 4.22
N LEU A 450 -4.51 -22.35 4.95
CA LEU A 450 -3.16 -22.77 4.58
C LEU A 450 -3.10 -24.29 4.51
N TYR A 451 -2.72 -24.80 3.34
CA TYR A 451 -2.59 -26.24 3.09
C TYR A 451 -1.21 -26.56 2.52
N PHE A 452 -0.49 -27.45 3.22
CA PHE A 452 0.77 -27.99 2.75
C PHE A 452 0.52 -29.31 2.02
N THR A 453 0.94 -29.39 0.75
CA THR A 453 0.76 -30.57 -0.09
C THR A 453 2.09 -31.27 -0.32
N GLU A 454 2.23 -32.45 0.20
CA GLU A 454 3.33 -33.36 -0.14
C GLU A 454 2.91 -34.31 -1.26
N VAL A 455 3.89 -34.93 -1.95
CA VAL A 455 3.62 -35.90 -3.04
C VAL A 455 2.67 -37.03 -2.61
N ASN A 456 2.70 -37.44 -1.36
CA ASN A 456 1.83 -38.47 -0.79
C ASN A 456 0.50 -37.93 -0.19
N SER A 457 0.24 -36.63 -0.28
CA SER A 457 -1.01 -36.00 0.18
C SER A 457 -2.15 -36.23 -0.82
N PRO A 458 -3.41 -35.95 -0.47
CA PRO A 458 -4.54 -36.02 -1.40
C PRO A 458 -4.36 -35.19 -2.68
N ALA A 459 -3.68 -34.04 -2.58
CA ALA A 459 -3.34 -33.20 -3.74
C ALA A 459 -1.97 -33.54 -4.36
N GLY A 460 -1.29 -34.55 -3.85
CA GLY A 460 0.07 -34.93 -4.27
C GLY A 460 0.18 -35.34 -5.73
N ALA A 461 -0.90 -35.82 -6.35
CA ALA A 461 -0.91 -36.12 -7.78
C ALA A 461 -0.61 -34.90 -8.64
N LEU A 462 -1.13 -33.71 -8.26
CA LEU A 462 -0.83 -32.44 -8.94
C LEU A 462 0.62 -32.03 -8.74
N VAL A 463 1.11 -32.07 -7.49
CA VAL A 463 2.51 -31.74 -7.15
C VAL A 463 3.47 -32.62 -7.93
N LYS A 464 3.20 -33.94 -7.97
CA LYS A 464 3.99 -34.93 -8.72
C LYS A 464 3.93 -34.68 -10.22
N ALA A 465 2.74 -34.39 -10.78
CA ALA A 465 2.57 -34.12 -12.20
C ALA A 465 3.34 -32.87 -12.65
N LEU A 466 3.49 -31.89 -11.75
CA LEU A 466 4.29 -30.68 -11.97
C LEU A 466 5.77 -30.87 -11.67
N GLY A 467 6.21 -32.08 -11.22
CA GLY A 467 7.60 -32.38 -10.92
C GLY A 467 8.13 -31.71 -9.65
N ALA A 468 7.27 -31.16 -8.81
CA ALA A 468 7.64 -30.53 -7.55
C ALA A 468 7.76 -31.57 -6.42
N ALA A 469 8.53 -31.23 -5.38
CA ALA A 469 8.65 -32.04 -4.16
C ALA A 469 7.51 -31.73 -3.17
N GLU A 470 7.13 -30.46 -3.07
CA GLU A 470 6.12 -29.95 -2.14
C GLU A 470 5.32 -28.83 -2.81
N GLY A 471 4.10 -28.62 -2.33
CA GLY A 471 3.26 -27.48 -2.70
C GLY A 471 2.67 -26.83 -1.45
N THR A 472 2.46 -25.53 -1.51
CA THR A 472 1.75 -24.76 -0.48
C THR A 472 0.62 -23.99 -1.13
N LEU A 473 -0.59 -24.13 -0.60
CA LEU A 473 -1.74 -23.32 -0.99
C LEU A 473 -2.15 -22.44 0.19
N LEU A 474 -2.12 -21.13 -0.02
CA LEU A 474 -2.64 -20.14 0.88
C LEU A 474 -3.82 -19.45 0.20
N ALA A 475 -4.96 -19.36 0.84
CA ALA A 475 -6.16 -18.77 0.27
C ALA A 475 -6.87 -17.89 1.28
N GLU A 476 -7.50 -16.83 0.79
CA GLU A 476 -8.33 -15.92 1.59
C GLU A 476 -9.58 -15.52 0.82
N VAL A 477 -10.71 -15.49 1.52
CA VAL A 477 -11.95 -14.85 1.08
C VAL A 477 -12.29 -13.75 2.08
N ALA A 478 -12.60 -12.55 1.58
CA ALA A 478 -13.00 -11.45 2.45
C ALA A 478 -14.29 -10.79 1.97
N VAL A 479 -15.09 -10.32 2.93
CA VAL A 479 -16.36 -9.64 2.73
C VAL A 479 -16.37 -8.35 3.52
N THR A 480 -16.71 -7.25 2.86
CA THR A 480 -16.90 -5.94 3.49
C THR A 480 -18.36 -5.54 3.39
N HIS A 481 -18.94 -5.08 4.51
CA HIS A 481 -20.36 -4.69 4.59
C HIS A 481 -20.54 -3.37 5.34
N TYR A 482 -21.23 -2.42 4.70
CA TYR A 482 -21.63 -1.13 5.27
C TYR A 482 -23.16 -1.08 5.37
N PRO A 483 -23.75 -1.43 6.53
CA PRO A 483 -25.20 -1.60 6.66
C PRO A 483 -25.99 -0.33 6.40
N ASN A 484 -25.44 0.82 6.73
CA ASN A 484 -26.13 2.11 6.70
C ASN A 484 -25.74 3.00 5.52
N LEU A 485 -25.01 2.46 4.52
CA LEU A 485 -24.58 3.24 3.36
C LEU A 485 -25.78 3.89 2.65
N LYS A 486 -25.73 5.22 2.44
CA LYS A 486 -26.83 6.03 1.90
C LYS A 486 -26.51 6.47 0.47
N VAL A 487 -26.38 5.49 -0.42
CA VAL A 487 -26.18 5.75 -1.86
C VAL A 487 -27.33 6.59 -2.40
N GLY A 488 -27.00 7.60 -3.19
CA GLY A 488 -27.97 8.57 -3.71
C GLY A 488 -28.28 9.77 -2.80
N ALA A 489 -28.02 9.66 -1.49
CA ALA A 489 -28.20 10.77 -0.54
C ALA A 489 -26.87 11.42 -0.12
N ILE A 490 -25.78 10.65 -0.11
CA ILE A 490 -24.44 11.13 0.18
C ILE A 490 -23.60 10.95 -1.09
N PRO A 491 -22.87 11.99 -1.56
CA PRO A 491 -22.03 11.93 -2.75
C PRO A 491 -20.70 11.22 -2.42
N TYR A 492 -20.74 9.92 -2.23
CA TYR A 492 -19.53 9.14 -1.98
C TYR A 492 -18.57 9.24 -3.16
N LEU A 493 -17.28 9.21 -2.87
CA LEU A 493 -16.24 9.18 -3.89
C LEU A 493 -16.41 7.93 -4.77
N ILE A 494 -16.49 8.13 -6.08
CA ILE A 494 -16.65 7.04 -7.05
C ILE A 494 -15.37 6.74 -7.84
N PHE A 495 -14.34 7.58 -7.75
CA PHE A 495 -13.04 7.30 -8.33
C PHE A 495 -12.28 6.21 -7.54
N PRO A 496 -11.62 5.24 -8.19
CA PRO A 496 -11.53 5.04 -9.65
C PRO A 496 -12.66 4.18 -10.24
N SER A 497 -13.65 3.78 -9.47
CA SER A 497 -14.67 2.81 -9.90
C SER A 497 -15.67 3.37 -10.91
N TYR A 498 -15.91 4.68 -10.88
CA TYR A 498 -16.97 5.40 -11.65
C TYR A 498 -18.36 4.80 -11.48
N GLU A 499 -18.56 4.03 -10.43
CA GLU A 499 -19.84 3.49 -9.97
C GLU A 499 -19.97 3.78 -8.47
N SER A 500 -21.19 3.96 -8.00
CA SER A 500 -21.44 4.15 -6.58
C SER A 500 -20.99 2.93 -5.76
N PRO A 501 -20.46 3.14 -4.55
CA PRO A 501 -20.12 2.04 -3.68
C PRO A 501 -21.36 1.24 -3.30
N THR A 502 -21.17 -0.05 -3.09
CA THR A 502 -22.22 -0.98 -2.69
C THR A 502 -22.15 -1.29 -1.20
N LYS A 503 -23.31 -1.59 -0.58
CA LYS A 503 -23.34 -1.99 0.83
C LYS A 503 -22.47 -3.21 1.12
N THR A 504 -22.33 -4.12 0.17
CA THR A 504 -21.56 -5.36 0.33
C THR A 504 -20.66 -5.56 -0.87
N SER A 505 -19.41 -5.89 -0.59
CA SER A 505 -18.41 -6.27 -1.58
C SER A 505 -17.62 -7.48 -1.11
N ILE A 506 -17.17 -8.31 -2.04
CA ILE A 506 -16.49 -9.58 -1.78
C ILE A 506 -15.41 -9.85 -2.82
N GLY A 507 -14.30 -10.40 -2.36
CA GLY A 507 -13.22 -10.89 -3.22
C GLY A 507 -12.50 -12.07 -2.60
N TYR A 508 -11.63 -12.70 -3.39
CA TYR A 508 -10.75 -13.75 -2.93
C TYR A 508 -9.35 -13.59 -3.52
N ALA A 509 -8.39 -14.14 -2.81
CA ALA A 509 -7.01 -14.27 -3.24
C ALA A 509 -6.49 -15.66 -2.91
N PHE A 510 -5.55 -16.15 -3.71
CA PHE A 510 -4.76 -17.32 -3.34
C PHE A 510 -3.31 -17.16 -3.80
N GLU A 511 -2.43 -17.81 -3.06
CA GLU A 511 -1.03 -18.05 -3.40
C GLU A 511 -0.83 -19.56 -3.48
N PHE A 512 -0.22 -20.00 -4.56
CA PHE A 512 0.14 -21.39 -4.75
C PHE A 512 1.62 -21.48 -5.09
N ASP A 513 2.37 -22.14 -4.22
CA ASP A 513 3.80 -22.31 -4.33
C ASP A 513 4.16 -23.75 -4.61
N LEU A 514 5.15 -23.95 -5.47
CA LEU A 514 5.74 -25.24 -5.76
C LEU A 514 7.24 -25.21 -5.45
N SER A 515 7.72 -26.17 -4.66
CA SER A 515 9.12 -26.29 -4.25
C SER A 515 9.85 -27.36 -5.04
N TYR A 516 11.00 -27.00 -5.57
CA TYR A 516 11.91 -27.85 -6.32
C TYR A 516 13.31 -27.78 -5.68
N PRO A 517 13.62 -28.69 -4.75
CA PRO A 517 14.93 -28.71 -4.12
C PRO A 517 16.01 -29.16 -5.08
N ARG A 518 17.21 -28.60 -4.95
CA ARG A 518 18.42 -28.98 -5.71
C ARG A 518 18.20 -29.05 -7.21
N VAL A 519 17.63 -27.98 -7.79
CA VAL A 519 17.41 -27.91 -9.24
C VAL A 519 18.72 -28.12 -10.02
N TRP A 520 18.63 -28.86 -11.11
CA TRP A 520 19.78 -29.25 -11.96
C TRP A 520 20.90 -29.98 -11.22
N GLY A 521 20.61 -30.65 -10.07
CA GLY A 521 21.60 -31.34 -9.25
C GLY A 521 22.56 -30.40 -8.51
N SER A 522 22.24 -29.12 -8.42
CA SER A 522 23.01 -28.08 -7.72
C SER A 522 22.53 -27.88 -6.28
N ASP A 523 23.18 -26.98 -5.54
CA ASP A 523 22.74 -26.54 -4.20
C ASP A 523 21.65 -25.45 -4.25
N TRP A 524 21.08 -25.15 -5.43
CA TRP A 524 20.02 -24.20 -5.59
C TRP A 524 18.64 -24.85 -5.44
N ASN A 525 17.78 -24.22 -4.66
CA ASN A 525 16.36 -24.55 -4.60
C ASN A 525 15.58 -23.55 -5.44
N LEU A 526 14.50 -23.98 -6.05
CA LEU A 526 13.56 -23.13 -6.75
C LEU A 526 12.20 -23.21 -6.06
N THR A 527 11.63 -22.05 -5.75
CA THR A 527 10.20 -21.93 -5.41
C THR A 527 9.50 -21.16 -6.52
N GLN A 528 8.56 -21.82 -7.20
CA GLN A 528 7.65 -21.17 -8.13
C GLN A 528 6.45 -20.66 -7.33
N VAL A 529 6.12 -19.37 -7.49
CA VAL A 529 5.05 -18.67 -6.78
C VAL A 529 3.98 -18.24 -7.78
N THR A 530 2.71 -18.49 -7.46
CA THR A 530 1.57 -17.96 -8.21
C THR A 530 0.63 -17.28 -7.23
N VAL A 531 0.45 -15.95 -7.36
CA VAL A 531 -0.57 -15.22 -6.59
C VAL A 531 -1.64 -14.72 -7.54
N PHE A 532 -2.90 -14.96 -7.21
CA PHE A 532 -4.05 -14.47 -7.98
C PHE A 532 -5.06 -13.81 -7.05
N THR A 533 -5.55 -12.64 -7.46
CA THR A 533 -6.61 -11.93 -6.75
C THR A 533 -7.80 -11.67 -7.67
N HIS A 534 -9.01 -11.68 -7.13
CA HIS A 534 -10.21 -11.36 -7.87
C HIS A 534 -11.27 -10.70 -6.98
N ASP A 535 -11.63 -9.50 -7.32
CA ASP A 535 -12.74 -8.77 -6.71
C ASP A 535 -14.05 -9.21 -7.38
N LEU A 536 -14.77 -10.15 -6.75
CA LEU A 536 -15.90 -10.86 -7.36
C LEU A 536 -17.12 -9.97 -7.56
N LYS A 537 -17.52 -9.23 -6.52
CA LYS A 537 -18.79 -8.50 -6.51
C LYS A 537 -18.71 -7.26 -5.64
N GLY A 538 -19.42 -6.21 -6.09
CA GLY A 538 -19.59 -4.97 -5.36
C GLY A 538 -18.35 -4.08 -5.40
N ILE A 539 -18.53 -2.86 -4.95
CA ILE A 539 -17.50 -1.84 -4.85
C ILE A 539 -17.47 -1.38 -3.41
N SER A 540 -16.34 -1.57 -2.75
CA SER A 540 -16.15 -1.07 -1.40
C SER A 540 -16.09 0.47 -1.41
N PRO A 541 -16.66 1.17 -0.42
CA PRO A 541 -16.32 2.56 -0.17
C PRO A 541 -14.79 2.77 -0.14
N ASN A 542 -14.32 3.93 -0.58
CA ASN A 542 -12.89 4.24 -0.77
C ASN A 542 -12.20 3.33 -1.82
N THR A 543 -12.96 2.50 -2.57
CA THR A 543 -12.47 1.49 -3.52
C THR A 543 -11.52 0.45 -2.90
N LEU A 544 -11.60 0.28 -1.59
CA LEU A 544 -10.78 -0.65 -0.80
C LEU A 544 -11.66 -1.48 0.15
N PRO A 545 -11.42 -2.81 0.18
CA PRO A 545 -10.46 -3.56 -0.60
C PRO A 545 -10.93 -3.94 -2.01
N PHE A 546 -12.23 -3.84 -2.37
CA PHE A 546 -12.77 -4.43 -3.59
C PHE A 546 -13.34 -3.44 -4.59
N VAL A 547 -13.05 -3.71 -5.88
CA VAL A 547 -13.65 -3.06 -7.03
C VAL A 547 -14.05 -4.14 -8.04
N LYS A 548 -15.36 -4.36 -8.21
CA LYS A 548 -15.96 -5.44 -9.02
C LYS A 548 -15.21 -5.73 -10.33
N GLY A 549 -14.81 -6.99 -10.49
CA GLY A 549 -14.17 -7.48 -11.70
C GLY A 549 -12.67 -7.20 -11.82
N ARG A 550 -12.05 -6.47 -10.89
CA ARG A 550 -10.60 -6.26 -10.85
C ARG A 550 -9.89 -7.56 -10.52
N LYS A 551 -8.78 -7.81 -11.23
CA LYS A 551 -7.96 -9.01 -11.06
C LYS A 551 -6.48 -8.65 -11.12
N SER A 552 -5.66 -9.43 -10.42
CA SER A 552 -4.21 -9.42 -10.60
C SER A 552 -3.65 -10.84 -10.61
N LEU A 553 -2.55 -11.02 -11.33
CA LEU A 553 -1.78 -12.26 -11.38
C LEU A 553 -0.31 -11.91 -11.18
N PHE A 554 0.33 -12.59 -10.25
CA PHE A 554 1.77 -12.57 -10.09
C PHE A 554 2.32 -13.99 -10.30
N LEU A 555 3.34 -14.10 -11.15
CA LEU A 555 4.11 -15.32 -11.35
C LEU A 555 5.56 -15.04 -10.95
N GLY A 556 6.07 -15.81 -10.00
CA GLY A 556 7.42 -15.66 -9.45
C GLY A 556 8.25 -16.93 -9.57
N LEU A 557 9.54 -16.78 -9.82
CA LEU A 557 10.56 -17.82 -9.70
C LEU A 557 11.62 -17.34 -8.72
N ASN A 558 11.69 -17.98 -7.57
CA ASN A 558 12.61 -17.65 -6.49
C ASN A 558 13.66 -18.77 -6.38
N PHE A 559 14.89 -18.47 -6.75
CA PHE A 559 16.04 -19.35 -6.57
C PHE A 559 16.77 -18.94 -5.30
N ASP A 560 17.11 -19.91 -4.44
CA ASP A 560 17.95 -19.67 -3.28
C ASP A 560 19.04 -20.73 -3.15
N ASN A 561 20.21 -20.29 -2.67
CA ASN A 561 21.32 -21.16 -2.34
C ASN A 561 21.66 -20.96 -0.86
N SER A 562 21.18 -21.88 -0.02
CA SER A 562 21.48 -21.93 1.42
C SER A 562 21.28 -20.58 2.14
N SER A 563 20.30 -19.80 1.71
CA SER A 563 19.97 -18.47 2.23
C SER A 563 21.04 -17.38 2.04
N VAL A 564 22.15 -17.69 1.36
CA VAL A 564 23.24 -16.72 1.07
C VAL A 564 22.90 -15.93 -0.21
N TRP A 565 22.67 -16.62 -1.30
CA TRP A 565 22.28 -16.02 -2.56
C TRP A 565 20.79 -16.25 -2.85
N LYS A 566 20.11 -15.21 -3.32
CA LYS A 566 18.74 -15.30 -3.81
C LYS A 566 18.63 -14.58 -5.14
N ALA A 567 18.10 -15.27 -6.16
CA ALA A 567 17.73 -14.68 -7.43
C ALA A 567 16.22 -14.80 -7.62
N GLN A 568 15.56 -13.72 -7.97
CA GLN A 568 14.10 -13.66 -8.10
C GLN A 568 13.73 -13.09 -9.46
N PHE A 569 12.75 -13.70 -10.10
CA PHE A 569 12.13 -13.22 -11.33
C PHE A 569 10.63 -13.15 -11.11
N GLY A 570 10.00 -12.05 -11.47
CA GLY A 570 8.58 -11.84 -11.25
C GLY A 570 7.90 -11.22 -12.46
N TYR A 571 6.73 -11.72 -12.80
CA TYR A 571 5.81 -11.11 -13.75
C TYR A 571 4.52 -10.75 -13.05
N ALA A 572 4.12 -9.48 -13.11
CA ALA A 572 2.86 -9.00 -12.59
C ALA A 572 1.96 -8.51 -13.72
N ALA A 573 0.71 -8.99 -13.74
CA ALA A 573 -0.32 -8.57 -14.66
C ALA A 573 -1.56 -8.07 -13.91
N PHE A 574 -2.15 -6.98 -14.42
CA PHE A 574 -3.34 -6.34 -13.87
C PHE A 574 -4.41 -6.25 -14.94
N PHE A 575 -5.59 -6.82 -14.71
CA PHE A 575 -6.64 -6.92 -15.74
C PHE A 575 -8.04 -6.95 -15.15
N GLY A 576 -9.06 -6.80 -16.01
CA GLY A 576 -10.45 -6.69 -15.57
C GLY A 576 -10.77 -5.38 -14.87
N GLY A 577 -11.99 -5.21 -14.39
CA GLY A 577 -12.45 -4.02 -13.68
C GLY A 577 -12.69 -2.77 -14.55
N GLY A 578 -12.43 -2.83 -15.85
CA GLY A 578 -12.65 -1.70 -16.76
C GLY A 578 -11.89 -0.43 -16.33
N LEU A 579 -12.50 0.73 -16.48
CA LEU A 579 -11.93 2.03 -16.04
C LEU A 579 -11.65 2.08 -14.54
N SER A 580 -12.33 1.26 -13.77
CA SER A 580 -12.17 1.17 -12.31
C SER A 580 -10.83 0.58 -11.88
N ASN A 581 -10.12 -0.10 -12.77
CA ASN A 581 -8.80 -0.64 -12.52
C ASN A 581 -7.72 0.25 -13.14
N ILE A 582 -7.25 1.24 -12.39
CA ILE A 582 -6.21 2.19 -12.84
C ILE A 582 -4.83 1.53 -13.05
N MET A 583 -4.65 0.29 -12.56
CA MET A 583 -3.40 -0.47 -12.71
C MET A 583 -3.38 -1.39 -13.93
N ARG A 584 -4.45 -1.51 -14.70
CA ARG A 584 -4.61 -2.49 -15.79
C ARG A 584 -3.63 -2.37 -16.96
N ASP A 585 -2.83 -1.32 -17.00
CA ASP A 585 -1.74 -1.10 -17.96
C ASP A 585 -0.35 -1.06 -17.31
N ARG A 586 -0.25 -1.44 -16.03
CA ARG A 586 1.00 -1.48 -15.25
C ARG A 586 1.67 -2.85 -15.24
N ASP A 587 1.36 -3.71 -16.21
CA ASP A 587 2.05 -5.00 -16.35
C ASP A 587 3.55 -4.79 -16.38
N ASN A 588 4.26 -5.59 -15.60
CA ASN A 588 5.70 -5.43 -15.45
C ASN A 588 6.41 -6.76 -15.24
N PHE A 589 7.69 -6.76 -15.55
CA PHE A 589 8.62 -7.83 -15.21
C PHE A 589 9.69 -7.26 -14.28
N SER A 590 10.08 -8.04 -13.28
CA SER A 590 11.14 -7.71 -12.36
C SER A 590 12.14 -8.85 -12.23
N ALA A 591 13.40 -8.50 -12.02
CA ALA A 591 14.46 -9.43 -11.65
C ALA A 591 15.30 -8.84 -10.54
N SER A 592 15.73 -9.67 -9.59
CA SER A 592 16.65 -9.23 -8.54
C SER A 592 17.63 -10.32 -8.14
N LEU A 593 18.80 -9.90 -7.67
CA LEU A 593 19.82 -10.74 -7.07
C LEU A 593 20.17 -10.17 -5.70
N SER A 594 20.17 -11.01 -4.69
CA SER A 594 20.45 -10.64 -3.30
C SER A 594 21.57 -11.52 -2.74
N TYR A 595 22.40 -10.92 -1.90
CA TYR A 595 23.46 -11.58 -1.15
C TYR A 595 23.32 -11.26 0.34
N SER A 596 23.26 -12.29 1.17
CA SER A 596 23.11 -12.18 2.63
C SER A 596 24.36 -12.66 3.36
N PHE A 597 24.77 -11.93 4.38
CA PHE A 597 25.96 -12.21 5.18
C PHE A 597 25.84 -11.69 6.61
#